data_10c99c1291c2711ed923bc9c6c343801
#
_entry.id   10c99c1291c2711ed923bc9c6c343801
#
_cell.length_a   1.000
_cell.length_b   1.000
_cell.length_c   1.000
_cell.angle_alpha   90.00
_cell.angle_beta   90.00
_cell.angle_gamma   90.00
#
_symmetry.space_group_name_H-M   'P 1'
#
loop_
_entity.id
_entity.type
_entity.pdbx_description
1 polymer ?
#
loop_
_entity_poly.entity_id
_entity_poly.type
_entity_poly.pdbx_seq_one_letter_code
_entity_poly.pdbx_strand_id
1 'polypeptide(L)'
;MTKCKACGADIAKGVKKCPHCGKDQRNFFMKHKIISALIVLIIIGCISSALGGNKQSSTSNGTTSSTKTSNSKGADQSATKQEVKQRQVQGKAADLGAGTFTVGKDIQEGLYDATPADGSGNFIIQNASDSTLAVNEILGSEENGGVSKVRVKLVKDEQIQLESINKTHFEPVTSAFVTEHKATSLCSGRWVVGEDIGSGRYIATPKNGSGNFIVYKDGMPKANEILGENGVKQVTVNLDDGDVITIMALNQVDFQPQK
;
A
#
# COMPACT_ATOMS: atom_id res chain seq x y z
N MET A 1 -3.48 7.82 -44.21
CA MET A 1 -3.58 6.47 -43.61
C MET A 1 -2.75 6.41 -42.35
N THR A 2 -3.15 5.62 -41.39
CA THR A 2 -2.39 5.31 -40.16
C THR A 2 -2.58 3.84 -39.84
N LYS A 3 -1.67 3.26 -39.05
CA LYS A 3 -1.79 1.85 -38.66
C LYS A 3 -2.61 1.68 -37.39
N CYS A 4 -3.47 0.65 -37.37
CA CYS A 4 -4.21 0.27 -36.19
C CYS A 4 -3.23 -0.19 -35.08
N LYS A 5 -3.36 0.36 -33.88
CA LYS A 5 -2.50 0.02 -32.72
C LYS A 5 -2.64 -1.43 -32.23
N ALA A 6 -3.70 -2.15 -32.65
CA ALA A 6 -3.96 -3.49 -32.18
C ALA A 6 -3.68 -4.57 -33.26
N CYS A 7 -4.08 -4.37 -34.53
CA CYS A 7 -3.94 -5.38 -35.58
C CYS A 7 -2.99 -4.97 -36.73
N GLY A 8 -2.41 -3.76 -36.68
CA GLY A 8 -1.47 -3.28 -37.69
C GLY A 8 -2.09 -2.91 -39.05
N ALA A 9 -3.38 -3.15 -39.29
CA ALA A 9 -4.05 -2.84 -40.56
C ALA A 9 -4.06 -1.33 -40.84
N ASP A 10 -3.97 -0.96 -42.11
CA ASP A 10 -4.06 0.44 -42.53
C ASP A 10 -5.50 0.96 -42.39
N ILE A 11 -5.67 2.04 -41.66
CA ILE A 11 -6.96 2.68 -41.37
C ILE A 11 -6.92 4.18 -41.65
N ALA A 12 -8.05 4.77 -41.90
CA ALA A 12 -8.13 6.22 -42.11
C ALA A 12 -7.71 6.98 -40.84
N LYS A 13 -7.00 8.09 -41.00
CA LYS A 13 -6.58 8.93 -39.87
C LYS A 13 -7.81 9.50 -39.15
N GLY A 14 -7.89 9.32 -37.82
CA GLY A 14 -8.98 9.86 -36.99
C GLY A 14 -10.16 8.92 -36.78
N VAL A 15 -10.18 7.68 -37.29
CA VAL A 15 -11.23 6.71 -37.00
C VAL A 15 -11.24 6.35 -35.50
N LYS A 16 -12.44 6.32 -34.93
CA LYS A 16 -12.63 6.01 -33.49
C LYS A 16 -12.47 4.52 -33.19
N LYS A 17 -12.90 3.65 -34.13
CA LYS A 17 -12.77 2.17 -34.03
C LYS A 17 -12.19 1.63 -35.30
N CYS A 18 -11.29 0.66 -35.18
CA CYS A 18 -10.72 -0.02 -36.33
C CYS A 18 -11.78 -0.86 -37.05
N PRO A 19 -11.98 -0.69 -38.41
CA PRO A 19 -12.96 -1.46 -39.16
C PRO A 19 -12.57 -2.96 -39.26
N HIS A 20 -11.30 -3.33 -39.10
CA HIS A 20 -10.82 -4.69 -39.22
C HIS A 20 -10.93 -5.50 -37.92
N CYS A 21 -10.63 -4.90 -36.75
CA CYS A 21 -10.60 -5.63 -35.46
C CYS A 21 -11.53 -5.04 -34.40
N GLY A 22 -12.30 -3.99 -34.69
CA GLY A 22 -13.22 -3.34 -33.77
C GLY A 22 -12.56 -2.55 -32.62
N LYS A 23 -11.23 -2.60 -32.46
CA LYS A 23 -10.51 -1.96 -31.35
C LYS A 23 -10.60 -0.46 -31.41
N ASP A 24 -10.90 0.18 -30.27
CA ASP A 24 -10.97 1.63 -30.14
C ASP A 24 -9.55 2.26 -30.24
N GLN A 25 -9.42 3.24 -31.15
CA GLN A 25 -8.16 3.93 -31.48
C GLN A 25 -7.99 5.27 -30.76
N ARG A 26 -8.98 5.72 -29.98
CA ARG A 26 -8.93 6.99 -29.25
C ARG A 26 -7.89 6.91 -28.14
N ASN A 27 -7.18 8.01 -27.89
CA ASN A 27 -6.27 8.16 -26.76
C ASN A 27 -7.05 8.17 -25.43
N PHE A 28 -6.39 7.83 -24.33
CA PHE A 28 -6.95 7.84 -22.99
C PHE A 28 -7.71 9.12 -22.66
N PHE A 29 -7.13 10.29 -22.95
CA PHE A 29 -7.74 11.60 -22.73
C PHE A 29 -9.03 11.85 -23.54
N MET A 30 -9.13 11.26 -24.73
CA MET A 30 -10.35 11.36 -25.55
C MET A 30 -11.45 10.39 -25.11
N LYS A 31 -11.09 9.31 -24.42
CA LYS A 31 -12.05 8.36 -23.84
C LYS A 31 -12.66 8.88 -22.53
N HIS A 32 -11.85 9.55 -21.73
CA HIS A 32 -12.17 9.96 -20.36
C HIS A 32 -12.16 11.49 -20.22
N LYS A 33 -13.08 12.17 -20.92
CA LYS A 33 -13.15 13.65 -20.96
C LYS A 33 -13.26 14.29 -19.58
N ILE A 34 -14.00 13.67 -18.66
CA ILE A 34 -14.19 14.17 -17.28
C ILE A 34 -12.87 14.11 -16.50
N ILE A 35 -12.16 12.98 -16.59
CA ILE A 35 -10.86 12.79 -15.93
C ILE A 35 -9.82 13.75 -16.51
N SER A 36 -9.85 13.95 -17.84
CA SER A 36 -8.95 14.90 -18.52
C SER A 36 -9.21 16.35 -18.07
N ALA A 37 -10.48 16.73 -17.90
CA ALA A 37 -10.84 18.06 -17.40
C ALA A 37 -10.39 18.27 -15.95
N LEU A 38 -10.50 17.24 -15.09
CA LEU A 38 -10.02 17.27 -13.71
C LEU A 38 -8.50 17.43 -13.64
N ILE A 39 -7.75 16.72 -14.48
CA ILE A 39 -6.28 16.83 -14.54
C ILE A 39 -5.87 18.26 -14.94
N VAL A 40 -6.56 18.87 -15.93
CA VAL A 40 -6.28 20.26 -16.35
C VAL A 40 -6.59 21.24 -15.22
N LEU A 41 -7.67 21.05 -14.47
CA LEU A 41 -8.01 21.90 -13.32
C LEU A 41 -6.98 21.80 -12.18
N ILE A 42 -6.45 20.61 -11.92
CA ILE A 42 -5.37 20.42 -10.93
C ILE A 42 -4.09 21.15 -11.36
N ILE A 43 -3.72 21.07 -12.64
CA ILE A 43 -2.54 21.75 -13.16
C ILE A 43 -2.70 23.28 -13.05
N ILE A 44 -3.88 23.83 -13.36
CA ILE A 44 -4.17 25.26 -13.22
C ILE A 44 -4.15 25.69 -11.75
N GLY A 45 -4.68 24.86 -10.84
CA GLY A 45 -4.65 25.09 -9.39
C GLY A 45 -3.22 25.15 -8.82
N CYS A 46 -2.32 24.28 -9.29
CA CYS A 46 -0.92 24.29 -8.85
C CYS A 46 -0.12 25.51 -9.33
N ILE A 47 -0.46 26.09 -10.49
CA ILE A 47 0.23 27.29 -11.02
C ILE A 47 -0.18 28.56 -10.27
N SER A 48 -1.43 28.62 -9.77
CA SER A 48 -1.90 29.79 -8.98
C SER A 48 -1.35 29.84 -7.55
N SER A 49 -0.82 28.75 -7.02
CA SER A 49 -0.20 28.71 -5.68
C SER A 49 1.28 29.15 -5.68
N ALA A 50 1.90 29.33 -6.84
CA ALA A 50 3.31 29.72 -6.97
C ALA A 50 3.55 31.23 -7.08
N LEU A 51 2.51 32.07 -7.09
CA LEU A 51 2.60 33.53 -7.26
C LEU A 51 1.91 34.30 -6.12
N GLY A 52 2.30 34.05 -4.89
CA GLY A 52 1.86 34.83 -3.74
C GLY A 52 2.92 34.81 -2.67
N GLY A 53 3.84 35.74 -2.79
CA GLY A 53 4.97 35.87 -1.88
C GLY A 53 4.70 36.69 -0.64
N ASN A 54 5.45 36.35 0.38
CA ASN A 54 6.20 37.27 1.26
C ASN A 54 5.51 37.88 2.49
N LYS A 55 6.10 37.64 3.62
CA LYS A 55 6.69 38.49 4.69
C LYS A 55 6.43 37.86 6.07
N GLN A 56 7.51 37.41 6.71
CA GLN A 56 8.40 38.09 7.66
C GLN A 56 7.71 38.45 8.99
N SER A 57 8.15 37.94 10.12
CA SER A 57 9.16 38.50 11.02
C SER A 57 9.15 37.74 12.34
N SER A 58 10.21 37.13 12.76
CA SER A 58 11.24 37.52 13.70
C SER A 58 10.94 37.40 15.20
N THR A 59 11.90 36.80 15.86
CA THR A 59 12.60 37.17 17.11
C THR A 59 12.00 36.59 18.39
N SER A 60 12.67 35.97 19.34
CA SER A 60 14.07 35.82 19.73
C SER A 60 14.14 35.10 21.09
N ASN A 61 15.27 34.51 21.35
CA ASN A 61 15.97 34.39 22.65
C ASN A 61 15.30 33.65 23.82
N GLY A 62 16.01 32.84 24.51
CA GLY A 62 17.36 32.73 25.01
C GLY A 62 17.46 31.55 25.96
N THR A 63 18.52 30.88 25.89
CA THR A 63 19.71 30.88 26.75
C THR A 63 19.62 30.10 28.07
N THR A 64 20.51 29.11 28.12
CA THR A 64 21.47 28.75 29.17
C THR A 64 20.96 27.90 30.34
N SER A 65 21.56 26.85 30.82
CA SER A 65 22.94 26.43 30.95
C SER A 65 23.03 25.16 31.82
N SER A 66 23.92 24.29 31.46
CA SER A 66 24.95 23.62 32.30
C SER A 66 24.50 22.97 33.63
N THR A 67 24.94 21.79 33.99
CA THR A 67 26.30 21.36 34.26
C THR A 67 26.34 19.92 34.75
N LYS A 68 27.23 19.13 34.21
CA LYS A 68 28.15 18.11 34.78
C LYS A 68 27.82 17.41 36.11
N THR A 69 27.98 16.10 36.21
CA THR A 69 29.28 15.45 36.58
C THR A 69 29.08 13.94 36.78
N SER A 70 29.80 13.18 36.07
CA SER A 70 30.68 12.03 36.20
C SER A 70 30.54 10.97 37.34
N ASN A 71 30.90 9.80 36.85
CA ASN A 71 31.59 8.64 37.48
C ASN A 71 30.69 7.52 38.00
N SER A 72 30.98 6.27 37.80
CA SER A 72 31.98 5.41 37.19
C SER A 72 31.61 3.96 37.50
N LYS A 73 31.94 3.07 36.56
CA LYS A 73 32.27 1.65 36.73
C LYS A 73 31.28 0.69 37.41
N GLY A 74 30.87 -0.26 36.61
CA GLY A 74 30.41 -1.57 37.02
C GLY A 74 30.05 -2.37 35.77
N ALA A 75 30.99 -3.18 35.28
CA ALA A 75 30.73 -4.16 34.26
C ALA A 75 29.83 -5.23 34.84
N ASP A 76 28.60 -5.30 34.33
CA ASP A 76 27.80 -6.50 34.49
C ASP A 76 27.17 -6.79 33.14
N GLN A 77 27.54 -7.91 32.55
CA GLN A 77 26.96 -8.46 31.34
C GLN A 77 25.55 -8.95 31.69
N SER A 78 24.60 -8.04 31.71
CA SER A 78 23.19 -8.38 31.67
C SER A 78 22.79 -8.31 30.23
N ALA A 79 22.49 -9.46 29.61
CA ALA A 79 21.84 -9.56 28.35
C ALA A 79 20.56 -8.70 28.41
N THR A 80 20.59 -7.54 27.80
CA THR A 80 19.47 -6.64 27.72
C THR A 80 18.40 -7.37 26.89
N LYS A 81 17.42 -7.95 27.59
CA LYS A 81 16.18 -8.44 26.99
C LYS A 81 15.54 -7.22 26.35
N GLN A 82 15.68 -7.06 25.03
CA GLN A 82 15.00 -5.98 24.30
C GLN A 82 13.53 -6.08 24.63
N GLU A 83 13.00 -5.05 25.24
CA GLU A 83 11.59 -4.95 25.57
C GLU A 83 10.82 -4.87 24.25
N VAL A 84 10.13 -5.95 23.89
CA VAL A 84 9.35 -6.03 22.65
C VAL A 84 8.19 -5.07 22.79
N LYS A 85 8.21 -3.98 22.03
CA LYS A 85 7.15 -2.97 22.01
C LYS A 85 5.86 -3.61 21.48
N GLN A 86 4.84 -3.68 22.33
CA GLN A 86 3.54 -4.21 21.98
C GLN A 86 2.74 -3.20 21.16
N ARG A 87 1.99 -3.68 20.17
CA ARG A 87 0.99 -2.88 19.44
C ARG A 87 -0.20 -2.58 20.35
N GLN A 88 -0.72 -1.37 20.28
CA GLN A 88 -2.04 -1.10 20.81
C GLN A 88 -3.07 -1.62 19.82
N VAL A 89 -3.84 -2.62 20.22
CA VAL A 89 -4.89 -3.21 19.39
C VAL A 89 -6.03 -2.21 19.28
N GLN A 90 -6.40 -1.86 18.05
CA GLN A 90 -7.57 -1.05 17.73
C GLN A 90 -8.57 -1.92 16.96
N GLY A 91 -9.84 -1.73 17.25
CA GLY A 91 -10.91 -2.49 16.62
C GLY A 91 -11.26 -3.78 17.35
N LYS A 92 -12.24 -4.48 16.82
CA LYS A 92 -12.73 -5.79 17.28
C LYS A 92 -12.92 -6.70 16.09
N ALA A 93 -12.77 -8.01 16.31
CA ALA A 93 -13.07 -9.00 15.29
C ALA A 93 -14.50 -8.83 14.78
N ALA A 94 -14.68 -8.94 13.47
CA ALA A 94 -15.97 -8.79 12.80
C ALA A 94 -16.06 -9.70 11.58
N ASP A 95 -17.27 -10.20 11.33
CA ASP A 95 -17.63 -10.93 10.12
C ASP A 95 -18.57 -10.06 9.27
N LEU A 96 -18.22 -9.83 8.00
CA LEU A 96 -19.04 -9.10 7.06
C LEU A 96 -19.37 -9.99 5.85
N GLY A 97 -20.62 -9.95 5.42
CA GLY A 97 -21.08 -10.62 4.19
C GLY A 97 -20.89 -9.77 2.95
N ALA A 98 -21.51 -10.18 1.83
CA ALA A 98 -21.56 -9.34 0.63
C ALA A 98 -22.32 -8.03 0.92
N GLY A 99 -21.78 -6.89 0.47
CA GLY A 99 -22.39 -5.58 0.67
C GLY A 99 -21.39 -4.44 0.74
N THR A 100 -21.91 -3.27 1.09
CA THR A 100 -21.10 -2.06 1.33
C THR A 100 -21.22 -1.65 2.80
N PHE A 101 -20.10 -1.46 3.45
CA PHE A 101 -19.98 -1.17 4.88
C PHE A 101 -19.18 0.10 5.11
N THR A 102 -19.52 0.85 6.15
CA THR A 102 -18.82 2.09 6.52
C THR A 102 -18.01 1.86 7.79
N VAL A 103 -16.73 2.16 7.74
CA VAL A 103 -15.83 2.10 8.90
C VAL A 103 -16.24 3.15 9.94
N GLY A 104 -16.25 2.74 11.19
CA GLY A 104 -16.76 3.56 12.32
C GLY A 104 -18.24 3.38 12.60
N LYS A 105 -18.99 2.75 11.66
CA LYS A 105 -20.41 2.44 11.83
C LYS A 105 -20.66 0.93 11.86
N ASP A 106 -20.22 0.23 10.82
CA ASP A 106 -20.48 -1.21 10.63
C ASP A 106 -19.32 -2.08 11.13
N ILE A 107 -18.09 -1.55 11.08
CA ILE A 107 -16.87 -2.12 11.63
C ILE A 107 -16.04 -1.01 12.27
N GLN A 108 -15.33 -1.28 13.34
CA GLN A 108 -14.46 -0.28 14.00
C GLN A 108 -13.21 0.00 13.15
N GLU A 109 -12.69 1.22 13.26
CA GLU A 109 -11.37 1.55 12.72
C GLU A 109 -10.26 0.73 13.40
N GLY A 110 -9.18 0.45 12.68
CA GLY A 110 -8.07 -0.34 13.21
C GLY A 110 -7.21 -0.97 12.13
N LEU A 111 -6.23 -1.75 12.58
CA LEU A 111 -5.40 -2.59 11.73
C LEU A 111 -5.91 -4.03 11.79
N TYR A 112 -6.22 -4.60 10.63
CA TYR A 112 -6.84 -5.93 10.53
C TYR A 112 -6.13 -6.84 9.55
N ASP A 113 -6.22 -8.13 9.79
CA ASP A 113 -6.06 -9.18 8.80
C ASP A 113 -7.46 -9.60 8.31
N ALA A 114 -7.76 -9.32 7.04
CA ALA A 114 -9.00 -9.74 6.39
C ALA A 114 -8.78 -11.08 5.68
N THR A 115 -9.66 -12.06 5.95
CA THR A 115 -9.59 -13.42 5.37
C THR A 115 -10.94 -13.84 4.83
N PRO A 116 -11.01 -14.62 3.74
CA PRO A 116 -12.26 -15.22 3.29
C PRO A 116 -12.67 -16.33 4.27
N ALA A 117 -13.80 -16.15 4.96
CA ALA A 117 -14.35 -17.16 5.86
C ALA A 117 -15.33 -18.10 5.16
N ASP A 118 -15.99 -17.63 4.09
CA ASP A 118 -16.86 -18.44 3.23
C ASP A 118 -16.94 -17.83 1.83
N GLY A 119 -16.63 -18.63 0.82
CA GLY A 119 -16.62 -18.21 -0.58
C GLY A 119 -15.37 -17.44 -0.97
N SER A 120 -15.45 -16.80 -2.13
CA SER A 120 -14.41 -15.89 -2.67
C SER A 120 -15.06 -14.75 -3.43
N GLY A 121 -14.39 -13.61 -3.49
CA GLY A 121 -14.93 -12.45 -4.19
C GLY A 121 -14.10 -11.19 -4.04
N ASN A 122 -14.61 -10.09 -4.57
CA ASN A 122 -13.90 -8.81 -4.54
C ASN A 122 -13.95 -8.19 -3.14
N PHE A 123 -12.81 -7.72 -2.70
CA PHE A 123 -12.61 -6.91 -1.52
C PHE A 123 -12.01 -5.58 -1.92
N ILE A 124 -12.80 -4.53 -1.78
CA ILE A 124 -12.44 -3.18 -2.24
C ILE A 124 -12.62 -2.20 -1.10
N ILE A 125 -11.62 -1.37 -0.84
CA ILE A 125 -11.72 -0.19 0.02
C ILE A 125 -11.63 1.03 -0.88
N GLN A 126 -12.70 1.84 -0.87
CA GLN A 126 -12.84 3.06 -1.66
C GLN A 126 -12.85 4.29 -0.74
N ASN A 127 -12.58 5.44 -1.34
CA ASN A 127 -12.58 6.73 -0.67
C ASN A 127 -11.59 6.82 0.49
N ALA A 128 -10.49 6.07 0.38
CA ALA A 128 -9.38 6.23 1.29
C ALA A 128 -8.87 7.68 1.18
N SER A 129 -8.77 8.37 2.29
CA SER A 129 -8.16 9.71 2.36
C SER A 129 -6.69 9.69 1.95
N ASP A 130 -6.09 8.52 1.99
CA ASP A 130 -4.75 8.19 1.54
C ASP A 130 -4.86 7.08 0.50
N SER A 131 -4.48 7.36 -0.75
CA SER A 131 -4.51 6.39 -1.85
C SER A 131 -3.66 5.15 -1.60
N THR A 132 -2.69 5.22 -0.68
CA THR A 132 -1.88 4.07 -0.26
C THR A 132 -2.65 3.08 0.62
N LEU A 133 -3.82 3.48 1.14
CA LEU A 133 -4.74 2.63 1.92
C LEU A 133 -5.79 1.93 1.05
N ALA A 134 -5.93 2.32 -0.22
CA ALA A 134 -6.88 1.71 -1.14
C ALA A 134 -6.58 0.21 -1.31
N VAL A 135 -7.63 -0.60 -1.30
CA VAL A 135 -7.57 -2.05 -1.51
C VAL A 135 -8.41 -2.41 -2.73
N ASN A 136 -7.90 -3.30 -3.55
CA ASN A 136 -8.64 -3.93 -4.65
C ASN A 136 -8.07 -5.34 -4.85
N GLU A 137 -8.62 -6.29 -4.12
CA GLU A 137 -8.15 -7.67 -4.08
C GLU A 137 -9.30 -8.65 -4.34
N ILE A 138 -8.96 -9.82 -4.84
CA ILE A 138 -9.85 -10.97 -4.80
C ILE A 138 -9.47 -11.78 -3.56
N LEU A 139 -10.33 -11.76 -2.53
CA LEU A 139 -10.20 -12.67 -1.39
C LEU A 139 -10.65 -14.05 -1.81
N GLY A 140 -9.84 -15.07 -1.55
CA GLY A 140 -10.15 -16.44 -1.93
C GLY A 140 -8.94 -17.36 -1.87
N SER A 141 -9.09 -18.57 -2.42
CA SER A 141 -7.98 -19.50 -2.57
C SER A 141 -7.06 -19.08 -3.72
N GLU A 142 -5.78 -19.43 -3.62
CA GLU A 142 -4.78 -19.23 -4.66
C GLU A 142 -5.18 -19.92 -5.98
N GLU A 143 -5.79 -21.09 -5.90
CA GLU A 143 -6.27 -21.86 -7.05
C GLU A 143 -7.30 -21.09 -7.90
N ASN A 144 -8.04 -20.18 -7.26
CA ASN A 144 -9.02 -19.31 -7.93
C ASN A 144 -8.45 -17.93 -8.25
N GLY A 145 -7.12 -17.75 -8.18
CA GLY A 145 -6.44 -16.48 -8.43
C GLY A 145 -6.66 -15.44 -7.33
N GLY A 146 -7.12 -15.89 -6.15
CA GLY A 146 -7.32 -15.02 -5.00
C GLY A 146 -6.16 -15.00 -4.02
N VAL A 147 -6.22 -14.07 -3.07
CA VAL A 147 -5.35 -14.02 -1.92
C VAL A 147 -6.09 -14.50 -0.67
N SER A 148 -5.42 -15.33 0.12
CA SER A 148 -6.00 -15.94 1.33
C SER A 148 -6.08 -14.97 2.51
N LYS A 149 -5.35 -13.86 2.44
CA LYS A 149 -5.31 -12.85 3.50
C LYS A 149 -4.83 -11.50 2.97
N VAL A 150 -5.44 -10.42 3.48
CA VAL A 150 -5.03 -9.05 3.20
C VAL A 150 -4.86 -8.28 4.50
N ARG A 151 -3.69 -7.68 4.73
CA ARG A 151 -3.44 -6.73 5.82
C ARG A 151 -3.98 -5.36 5.44
N VAL A 152 -4.92 -4.82 6.20
CA VAL A 152 -5.57 -3.54 5.94
C VAL A 152 -5.60 -2.63 7.16
N LYS A 153 -5.41 -1.33 6.95
CA LYS A 153 -5.70 -0.32 7.95
C LYS A 153 -7.03 0.34 7.58
N LEU A 154 -8.03 0.13 8.40
CA LEU A 154 -9.35 0.74 8.26
C LEU A 154 -9.40 2.08 8.98
N VAL A 155 -9.81 3.13 8.27
CA VAL A 155 -9.92 4.50 8.79
C VAL A 155 -11.39 4.92 8.75
N LYS A 156 -11.80 5.69 9.75
CA LYS A 156 -13.18 6.17 9.88
C LYS A 156 -13.71 6.79 8.58
N ASP A 157 -14.97 6.53 8.29
CA ASP A 157 -15.73 6.98 7.13
C ASP A 157 -15.33 6.38 5.77
N GLU A 158 -14.33 5.47 5.73
CA GLU A 158 -14.04 4.67 4.54
C GLU A 158 -15.15 3.66 4.26
N GLN A 159 -15.30 3.31 2.99
CA GLN A 159 -16.25 2.29 2.56
C GLN A 159 -15.51 0.99 2.17
N ILE A 160 -15.98 -0.11 2.72
CA ILE A 160 -15.60 -1.46 2.38
C ILE A 160 -16.69 -2.03 1.48
N GLN A 161 -16.33 -2.48 0.28
CA GLN A 161 -17.23 -3.15 -0.65
C GLN A 161 -16.77 -4.62 -0.79
N LEU A 162 -17.67 -5.54 -0.46
CA LEU A 162 -17.50 -6.99 -0.58
C LEU A 162 -18.50 -7.51 -1.60
N GLU A 163 -18.01 -8.14 -2.68
CA GLU A 163 -18.84 -8.64 -3.76
C GLU A 163 -18.55 -10.13 -4.02
N SER A 164 -19.59 -10.91 -4.21
CA SER A 164 -19.52 -12.35 -4.53
C SER A 164 -18.83 -13.22 -3.46
N ILE A 165 -18.63 -12.69 -2.27
CA ILE A 165 -18.08 -13.41 -1.10
C ILE A 165 -19.15 -13.50 -0.01
N ASN A 166 -19.42 -14.71 0.50
CA ASN A 166 -20.47 -14.92 1.50
C ASN A 166 -20.07 -14.37 2.87
N LYS A 167 -18.79 -14.53 3.23
CA LYS A 167 -18.28 -14.05 4.52
C LYS A 167 -16.80 -13.73 4.46
N THR A 168 -16.46 -12.54 4.94
CA THR A 168 -15.09 -12.08 5.19
C THR A 168 -14.91 -11.87 6.68
N HIS A 169 -13.88 -12.48 7.25
CA HIS A 169 -13.50 -12.29 8.66
C HIS A 169 -12.41 -11.23 8.76
N PHE A 170 -12.60 -10.30 9.69
CA PHE A 170 -11.64 -9.24 10.01
C PHE A 170 -11.11 -9.50 11.43
N GLU A 171 -9.84 -9.90 11.54
CA GLU A 171 -9.18 -10.12 12.83
C GLU A 171 -8.25 -8.92 13.16
N PRO A 172 -8.43 -8.26 14.33
CA PRO A 172 -7.52 -7.20 14.74
C PRO A 172 -6.10 -7.70 14.93
N VAL A 173 -5.13 -6.93 14.45
CA VAL A 173 -3.72 -7.30 14.56
C VAL A 173 -3.20 -7.10 15.97
N THR A 174 -2.81 -8.20 16.62
CA THR A 174 -2.29 -8.24 17.99
C THR A 174 -0.78 -8.47 18.08
N SER A 175 -0.13 -8.77 16.94
CA SER A 175 1.32 -9.05 16.92
C SER A 175 2.14 -7.88 17.42
N ALA A 176 3.21 -8.16 18.15
CA ALA A 176 4.17 -7.17 18.55
C ALA A 176 4.87 -6.52 17.35
N PHE A 177 5.47 -5.36 17.54
CA PHE A 177 6.30 -4.72 16.53
C PHE A 177 7.54 -5.57 16.20
N VAL A 178 7.86 -5.65 14.90
CA VAL A 178 9.07 -6.34 14.39
C VAL A 178 10.04 -5.28 13.92
N THR A 179 11.07 -5.04 14.72
CA THR A 179 12.10 -4.03 14.46
C THR A 179 13.45 -4.61 14.04
N GLU A 180 13.61 -5.93 14.15
CA GLU A 180 14.85 -6.60 13.82
C GLU A 180 15.01 -6.82 12.31
N HIS A 181 16.23 -6.60 11.80
CA HIS A 181 16.62 -6.94 10.44
C HIS A 181 16.79 -8.46 10.30
N LYS A 182 15.71 -9.17 10.01
CA LYS A 182 15.66 -10.62 9.88
C LYS A 182 14.75 -11.07 8.74
N ALA A 183 14.87 -12.33 8.34
CA ALA A 183 13.99 -12.95 7.37
C ALA A 183 12.52 -12.81 7.82
N THR A 184 11.67 -12.36 6.94
CA THR A 184 10.26 -12.06 7.19
C THR A 184 9.45 -12.39 5.95
N SER A 185 8.22 -12.90 6.13
CA SER A 185 7.27 -13.14 5.05
C SER A 185 6.03 -12.26 5.25
N LEU A 186 5.61 -11.56 4.20
CA LEU A 186 4.44 -10.68 4.21
C LEU A 186 3.44 -11.13 3.14
N CYS A 187 2.15 -11.05 3.42
CA CYS A 187 1.08 -11.31 2.46
C CYS A 187 0.61 -10.02 1.76
N SER A 188 -0.39 -10.12 0.88
CA SER A 188 -1.08 -8.95 0.33
C SER A 188 -1.51 -7.99 1.42
N GLY A 189 -1.41 -6.70 1.13
CA GLY A 189 -1.78 -5.62 2.04
C GLY A 189 -0.71 -4.57 2.23
N ARG A 190 -0.86 -3.81 3.30
CA ARG A 190 -0.02 -2.68 3.65
C ARG A 190 0.77 -2.96 4.93
N TRP A 191 2.09 -2.74 4.87
CA TRP A 191 3.04 -3.07 5.91
C TRP A 191 3.95 -1.87 6.20
N VAL A 192 4.26 -1.63 7.46
CA VAL A 192 5.09 -0.50 7.89
C VAL A 192 6.44 -1.01 8.37
N VAL A 193 7.52 -0.48 7.80
CA VAL A 193 8.90 -0.79 8.22
C VAL A 193 9.16 -0.19 9.60
N GLY A 194 9.79 -0.96 10.49
CA GLY A 194 9.94 -0.63 11.91
C GLY A 194 8.76 -1.06 12.77
N GLU A 195 7.66 -1.54 12.14
CA GLU A 195 6.50 -2.08 12.83
C GLU A 195 6.20 -3.54 12.46
N ASP A 196 6.26 -3.88 11.18
CA ASP A 196 5.89 -5.20 10.64
C ASP A 196 7.11 -5.97 10.13
N ILE A 197 8.15 -5.25 9.76
CA ILE A 197 9.44 -5.75 9.29
C ILE A 197 10.52 -4.75 9.72
N GLY A 198 11.70 -5.23 10.13
CA GLY A 198 12.81 -4.36 10.50
C GLY A 198 13.40 -3.62 9.30
N SER A 199 13.97 -2.44 9.54
CA SER A 199 14.71 -1.70 8.51
C SER A 199 15.99 -2.43 8.09
N GLY A 200 16.43 -2.21 6.86
CA GLY A 200 17.63 -2.80 6.28
C GLY A 200 17.52 -3.11 4.79
N ARG A 201 18.54 -3.79 4.28
CA ARG A 201 18.58 -4.23 2.88
C ARG A 201 18.03 -5.64 2.76
N TYR A 202 17.10 -5.83 1.83
CA TYR A 202 16.46 -7.13 1.59
C TYR A 202 16.42 -7.49 0.10
N ILE A 203 16.39 -8.78 -0.17
CA ILE A 203 15.87 -9.35 -1.42
C ILE A 203 14.43 -9.79 -1.13
N ALA A 204 13.47 -9.20 -1.84
CA ALA A 204 12.07 -9.58 -1.80
C ALA A 204 11.75 -10.50 -2.98
N THR A 205 11.19 -11.67 -2.68
CA THR A 205 10.89 -12.73 -3.67
C THR A 205 9.46 -13.21 -3.44
N PRO A 206 8.58 -13.20 -4.45
CA PRO A 206 7.25 -13.78 -4.31
C PRO A 206 7.35 -15.30 -4.25
N LYS A 207 6.53 -15.92 -3.42
CA LYS A 207 6.49 -17.38 -3.30
C LYS A 207 5.89 -18.02 -4.54
N ASN A 208 4.76 -17.52 -5.01
CA ASN A 208 4.03 -17.97 -6.19
C ASN A 208 3.30 -16.78 -6.84
N GLY A 209 2.86 -16.96 -8.09
CA GLY A 209 2.00 -16.01 -8.78
C GLY A 209 2.73 -14.75 -9.27
N SER A 210 1.96 -13.72 -9.53
CA SER A 210 2.45 -12.40 -9.93
C SER A 210 1.57 -11.30 -9.36
N GLY A 211 2.19 -10.22 -8.90
CA GLY A 211 1.46 -9.10 -8.33
C GLY A 211 2.30 -7.85 -8.16
N ASN A 212 1.66 -6.77 -7.73
CA ASN A 212 2.35 -5.50 -7.53
C ASN A 212 3.08 -5.48 -6.18
N PHE A 213 4.29 -4.96 -6.22
CA PHE A 213 5.14 -4.69 -5.07
C PHE A 213 5.60 -3.24 -5.11
N ILE A 214 5.17 -2.45 -4.15
CA ILE A 214 5.50 -1.02 -4.11
C ILE A 214 6.05 -0.70 -2.72
N VAL A 215 7.14 0.07 -2.67
CA VAL A 215 7.65 0.66 -1.44
C VAL A 215 7.51 2.18 -1.54
N TYR A 216 6.82 2.77 -0.59
CA TYR A 216 6.65 4.21 -0.49
C TYR A 216 7.54 4.78 0.62
N LYS A 217 8.15 5.93 0.35
CA LYS A 217 8.78 6.81 1.33
C LYS A 217 8.11 8.18 1.25
N ASP A 218 7.58 8.66 2.36
CA ASP A 218 6.89 9.96 2.43
C ASP A 218 5.80 10.12 1.34
N GLY A 219 5.06 9.05 1.05
CA GLY A 219 4.01 9.01 0.03
C GLY A 219 4.50 8.90 -1.42
N MET A 220 5.81 8.91 -1.66
CA MET A 220 6.42 8.76 -2.99
C MET A 220 6.93 7.33 -3.22
N PRO A 221 6.70 6.72 -4.40
CA PRO A 221 7.20 5.38 -4.68
C PRO A 221 8.73 5.37 -4.76
N LYS A 222 9.36 4.55 -3.92
CA LYS A 222 10.79 4.27 -3.86
C LYS A 222 11.17 3.02 -4.65
N ALA A 223 10.25 2.05 -4.72
CA ALA A 223 10.28 0.90 -5.61
C ALA A 223 8.86 0.64 -6.12
N ASN A 224 8.72 0.18 -7.36
CA ASN A 224 7.43 -0.17 -7.96
C ASN A 224 7.67 -1.22 -9.04
N GLU A 225 7.39 -2.48 -8.71
CA GLU A 225 7.67 -3.63 -9.55
C GLU A 225 6.44 -4.55 -9.64
N ILE A 226 6.36 -5.29 -10.73
CA ILE A 226 5.54 -6.50 -10.80
C ILE A 226 6.47 -7.65 -10.44
N LEU A 227 6.22 -8.28 -9.28
CA LEU A 227 6.97 -9.46 -8.85
C LEU A 227 6.29 -10.74 -9.38
N GLY A 228 7.10 -11.73 -9.77
CA GLY A 228 6.66 -13.06 -10.11
C GLY A 228 6.77 -13.42 -11.59
N GLU A 229 5.92 -14.34 -12.04
CA GLU A 229 6.01 -14.94 -13.39
C GLU A 229 5.88 -13.92 -14.52
N ASN A 230 5.04 -12.89 -14.33
CA ASN A 230 4.77 -11.85 -15.33
C ASN A 230 5.62 -10.58 -15.12
N GLY A 231 6.65 -10.65 -14.28
CA GLY A 231 7.51 -9.52 -13.95
C GLY A 231 8.92 -9.94 -13.58
N VAL A 232 9.51 -9.27 -12.59
CA VAL A 232 10.82 -9.62 -12.07
C VAL A 232 10.71 -10.73 -11.02
N LYS A 233 11.64 -11.69 -11.04
CA LYS A 233 11.62 -12.81 -10.09
C LYS A 233 11.89 -12.39 -8.66
N GLN A 234 12.63 -11.31 -8.47
CA GLN A 234 12.98 -10.74 -7.18
C GLN A 234 13.40 -9.29 -7.34
N VAL A 235 13.32 -8.52 -6.26
CA VAL A 235 13.81 -7.15 -6.21
C VAL A 235 14.67 -6.95 -4.96
N THR A 236 15.74 -6.18 -5.08
CA THR A 236 16.54 -5.76 -3.94
C THR A 236 16.11 -4.37 -3.51
N VAL A 237 15.72 -4.21 -2.24
CA VAL A 237 15.24 -2.95 -1.68
C VAL A 237 16.00 -2.59 -0.41
N ASN A 238 16.22 -1.30 -0.20
CA ASN A 238 16.62 -0.75 1.09
C ASN A 238 15.37 -0.22 1.78
N LEU A 239 15.05 -0.73 2.94
CA LEU A 239 13.89 -0.35 3.74
C LEU A 239 14.35 0.51 4.91
N ASP A 240 13.78 1.71 5.03
CA ASP A 240 14.01 2.63 6.15
C ASP A 240 12.78 2.61 7.08
N ASP A 241 12.97 2.89 8.37
CA ASP A 241 11.86 3.00 9.31
C ASP A 241 10.82 4.02 8.81
N GLY A 242 9.55 3.64 8.86
CA GLY A 242 8.44 4.42 8.37
C GLY A 242 8.13 4.26 6.87
N ASP A 243 8.99 3.57 6.08
CA ASP A 243 8.62 3.18 4.72
C ASP A 243 7.36 2.30 4.76
N VAL A 244 6.55 2.40 3.71
CA VAL A 244 5.33 1.62 3.57
C VAL A 244 5.46 0.67 2.40
N ILE A 245 5.33 -0.62 2.67
CA ILE A 245 5.31 -1.67 1.64
C ILE A 245 3.85 -1.97 1.32
N THR A 246 3.50 -1.94 0.04
CA THR A 246 2.20 -2.38 -0.47
C THR A 246 2.41 -3.58 -1.38
N ILE A 247 1.75 -4.68 -1.06
CA ILE A 247 1.77 -5.93 -1.82
C ILE A 247 0.34 -6.20 -2.28
N MET A 248 0.14 -6.44 -3.59
CA MET A 248 -1.18 -6.74 -4.15
C MET A 248 -1.12 -7.98 -5.03
N ALA A 249 -2.16 -8.79 -4.96
CA ALA A 249 -2.35 -10.03 -5.72
C ALA A 249 -1.27 -11.10 -5.48
N LEU A 250 -0.58 -11.07 -4.33
CA LEU A 250 0.43 -12.05 -3.93
C LEU A 250 0.09 -12.63 -2.55
N ASN A 251 0.00 -13.94 -2.45
CA ASN A 251 -0.25 -14.60 -1.17
C ASN A 251 0.93 -14.47 -0.19
N GLN A 252 2.16 -14.42 -0.71
CA GLN A 252 3.36 -14.31 0.11
C GLN A 252 4.53 -13.71 -0.68
N VAL A 253 5.22 -12.77 -0.05
CA VAL A 253 6.53 -12.26 -0.47
C VAL A 253 7.50 -12.51 0.67
N ASP A 254 8.60 -13.19 0.38
CA ASP A 254 9.66 -13.51 1.33
C ASP A 254 10.78 -12.46 1.23
N PHE A 255 11.13 -11.88 2.38
CA PHE A 255 12.19 -10.90 2.53
C PHE A 255 13.41 -11.56 3.17
N GLN A 256 14.50 -11.69 2.42
CA GLN A 256 15.78 -12.21 2.89
C GLN A 256 16.75 -11.06 3.17
N PRO A 257 17.22 -10.91 4.41
CA PRO A 257 18.13 -9.84 4.79
C PRO A 257 19.47 -9.98 4.02
N GLN A 258 20.00 -8.86 3.59
CA GLN A 258 21.31 -8.75 2.95
C GLN A 258 22.25 -7.98 3.85
N LYS A 259 23.55 -8.34 3.80
CA LYS A 259 24.61 -7.63 4.52
C LYS A 259 24.91 -6.27 3.91
#